data_16986325f72cdabda3bafa77f302f6d1
#
_entry.id   16986325f72cdabda3bafa77f302f6d1
#
_cell.length_a   1.000
_cell.length_b   1.000
_cell.length_c   1.000
_cell.angle_alpha   90.00
_cell.angle_beta   90.00
_cell.angle_gamma   90.00
#
_symmetry.space_group_name_H-M   'P 1'
#
loop_
_entity.id
_entity.type
_entity.pdbx_description
1 polymer ?
#
loop_
_entity_poly.entity_id
_entity_poly.type
_entity_poly.pdbx_seq_one_letter_code
_entity_poly.pdbx_strand_id
1 'polypeptide(L)'
;MANRPQQLAQMPLRSYSRTEFTALRARVKGLPIETIERLYFDRDAVEPVDVAQLLRTMRDDLVAAALRDGSPVLQAHLQAAIAKYGEPRLTPVSLQLIEQVAAQWAVAAPRAEHPVGRWFRPLVAARLEGEGIHTLGELVAFVNRRGGQWWRSVPRIGVGRARVLVAWLRXHAXSIGXXXEXDVDAGDALAPTSAGVTAGAGQLAPLERLALPVELSGAHGANRAPVFAYLGAAHDLDAVRAYLHRYDDRPATQRVYRKELERLVLWCVAERGVALSSMRVEDCEAYKAFLAAPGERFTGPPVARTSSQWRPFAPGGLSPESQRYAVRAIRAAFTWLVAVRYLAGNPWAAVSDPSVVRRVRKLQVERALPLDLWTRVRETLAERSELQGPSGPRWRTARALLLLMGDGGLRIAEAAAARRAALVWMPADDDTPASWLLEVIGKGNKQRFVPISDECVDALRAHWRDRGQDLDAAAAAKPPGLPLVAPLVIPPTPRAREKFGEPVDTDEAVAGAAARGGYSVRGARGLTQWAIAQLLAVMSDLTE
;
A
#
# COMPACT_ATOMS: atom_id res chain seq x y z
N MET A 1 2.20 24.22 21.77
CA MET A 1 2.69 22.92 21.27
C MET A 1 2.12 22.51 19.90
N ALA A 2 1.10 23.20 19.38
CA ALA A 2 0.43 22.80 18.13
C ALA A 2 1.18 23.13 16.85
N ASN A 3 2.16 24.03 16.90
CA ASN A 3 2.81 24.51 15.66
C ASN A 3 4.10 23.81 15.27
N ARG A 4 4.70 23.03 16.17
CA ARG A 4 5.97 22.37 15.86
C ARG A 4 5.90 21.31 14.76
N PRO A 5 4.88 20.45 14.72
CA PRO A 5 4.82 19.46 13.62
C PRO A 5 4.62 20.11 12.25
N GLN A 6 3.92 21.22 12.18
CA GLN A 6 3.69 21.91 10.90
C GLN A 6 4.98 22.54 10.36
N GLN A 7 5.80 23.10 11.24
CA GLN A 7 7.10 23.67 10.84
C GLN A 7 8.08 22.59 10.36
N LEU A 8 7.99 21.40 10.94
CA LEU A 8 8.87 20.30 10.53
C LEU A 8 8.51 19.70 9.19
N ALA A 9 7.27 19.86 8.74
CA ALA A 9 6.83 19.35 7.45
C ALA A 9 7.22 20.25 6.27
N GLN A 10 7.47 21.52 6.56
CA GLN A 10 7.88 22.46 5.51
C GLN A 10 9.32 22.84 5.69
N MET A 11 10.03 22.98 4.58
CA MET A 11 11.06 23.59 4.43
C MET A 11 12.04 23.78 4.12
N PRO A 12 12.38 24.39 3.76
CA PRO A 12 13.25 24.71 2.94
C PRO A 12 14.30 25.54 3.33
N LEU A 13 15.30 25.52 2.61
CA LEU A 13 16.50 26.29 2.69
C LEU A 13 16.26 27.78 2.69
N ARG A 14 15.26 28.19 1.96
CA ARG A 14 14.91 29.61 1.86
C ARG A 14 14.32 30.20 3.14
N SER A 15 13.96 29.36 4.11
CA SER A 15 13.37 29.83 5.36
C SER A 15 14.37 30.43 6.33
N TYR A 16 15.66 30.28 6.06
CA TYR A 16 16.67 30.85 6.94
C TYR A 16 16.86 32.33 6.63
N SER A 17 16.78 33.14 7.67
CA SER A 17 16.87 34.61 7.56
C SER A 17 18.32 35.07 7.38
N ARG A 18 18.49 36.32 6.98
CA ARG A 18 19.80 36.96 6.93
C ARG A 18 20.51 36.90 8.29
N THR A 19 19.79 37.14 9.35
CA THR A 19 20.34 37.09 10.71
C THR A 19 20.86 35.71 11.02
N GLU A 20 20.10 34.66 10.64
CA GLU A 20 20.51 33.26 10.87
C GLU A 20 21.77 32.93 10.06
N PHE A 21 21.87 33.37 8.80
CA PHE A 21 23.09 33.20 8.01
C PHE A 21 24.27 33.94 8.62
N THR A 22 24.07 35.16 9.13
CA THR A 22 25.12 35.92 9.80
C THR A 22 25.59 35.21 11.06
N ALA A 23 24.68 34.62 11.82
CA ALA A 23 25.00 33.85 13.01
C ALA A 23 25.81 32.59 12.65
N LEU A 24 25.41 31.89 11.58
CA LEU A 24 26.13 30.70 11.13
C LEU A 24 27.56 31.07 10.66
N ARG A 25 27.70 32.18 9.92
CA ARG A 25 29.02 32.67 9.51
C ARG A 25 29.90 32.97 10.72
N ALA A 26 29.35 33.61 11.75
CA ALA A 26 30.06 33.91 12.98
C ALA A 26 30.51 32.62 13.67
N ARG A 27 29.65 31.62 13.72
CA ARG A 27 29.96 30.33 14.32
C ARG A 27 31.09 29.61 13.57
N VAL A 28 31.03 29.63 12.23
CA VAL A 28 32.06 29.03 11.38
C VAL A 28 33.42 29.70 11.61
N LYS A 29 33.42 31.00 11.88
CA LYS A 29 34.63 31.77 12.19
C LYS A 29 35.12 31.55 13.62
N GLY A 30 34.40 30.80 14.44
CA GLY A 30 34.84 30.41 15.75
C GLY A 30 34.25 31.18 16.92
N LEU A 31 33.25 32.03 16.71
CA LEU A 31 32.62 32.75 17.83
C LEU A 31 31.87 31.75 18.75
N PRO A 32 31.95 31.95 20.08
CA PRO A 32 31.18 31.10 21.00
C PRO A 32 29.69 31.30 20.84
N ILE A 33 28.93 30.24 21.16
CA ILE A 33 27.48 30.24 21.05
C ILE A 33 26.85 31.39 21.89
N GLU A 34 27.37 31.61 23.09
CA GLU A 34 26.88 32.64 24.00
C GLU A 34 26.99 34.03 23.40
N THR A 35 28.09 34.29 22.69
CA THR A 35 28.31 35.58 22.02
C THR A 35 27.33 35.75 20.86
N ILE A 36 27.09 34.65 20.09
CA ILE A 36 26.16 34.65 18.96
C ILE A 36 24.73 34.92 19.45
N GLU A 37 24.34 34.27 20.54
CA GLU A 37 23.02 34.48 21.16
C GLU A 37 22.82 35.96 21.52
N ARG A 38 23.82 36.52 22.16
CA ARG A 38 23.75 37.91 22.59
C ARG A 38 23.67 38.89 21.42
N LEU A 39 24.41 38.63 20.34
CA LEU A 39 24.50 39.55 19.23
C LEU A 39 23.33 39.47 18.25
N TYR A 40 22.78 38.29 18.04
CA TYR A 40 21.86 38.06 16.95
C TYR A 40 20.48 37.52 17.32
N PHE A 41 20.27 37.16 18.57
CA PHE A 41 18.99 36.57 19.02
C PHE A 41 18.47 37.26 20.29
N ASP A 42 17.15 37.27 20.41
CA ASP A 42 16.47 37.87 21.54
C ASP A 42 16.34 36.86 22.69
N ARG A 43 17.08 37.08 23.76
CA ARG A 43 17.05 36.21 24.94
C ARG A 43 15.76 36.31 25.73
N ASP A 44 15.06 37.43 25.59
CA ASP A 44 13.84 37.68 26.34
C ASP A 44 12.58 37.35 25.55
N ALA A 45 12.72 36.68 24.42
CA ALA A 45 11.59 36.24 23.59
C ALA A 45 10.70 35.26 24.36
N VAL A 46 9.41 35.29 24.07
CA VAL A 46 8.41 34.42 24.69
C VAL A 46 8.77 32.94 24.47
N GLU A 47 9.35 32.61 23.31
CA GLU A 47 9.88 31.28 23.03
C GLU A 47 11.37 31.41 22.70
N PRO A 48 12.27 31.22 23.67
CA PRO A 48 13.70 31.31 23.38
C PRO A 48 14.15 30.20 22.46
N VAL A 49 15.00 30.57 21.49
CA VAL A 49 15.52 29.65 20.50
C VAL A 49 16.80 28.99 21.06
N ASP A 50 16.89 27.68 20.94
CA ASP A 50 18.16 26.96 21.19
C ASP A 50 19.07 27.24 20.00
N VAL A 51 19.94 28.24 20.14
CA VAL A 51 20.80 28.71 19.05
C VAL A 51 21.78 27.63 18.60
N ALA A 52 22.31 26.86 19.53
CA ALA A 52 23.24 25.77 19.18
C ALA A 52 22.55 24.73 18.29
N GLN A 53 21.35 24.34 18.68
CA GLN A 53 20.56 23.37 17.90
C GLN A 53 20.15 23.95 16.55
N LEU A 54 19.72 25.21 16.53
CA LEU A 54 19.32 25.90 15.30
C LEU A 54 20.48 25.92 14.31
N LEU A 55 21.66 26.29 14.73
CA LEU A 55 22.83 26.41 13.86
C LEU A 55 23.30 25.04 13.36
N ARG A 56 23.21 23.99 14.20
CA ARG A 56 23.53 22.63 13.77
C ARG A 56 22.53 22.15 12.71
N THR A 57 21.24 22.37 12.94
CA THR A 57 20.19 21.98 12.00
C THR A 57 20.37 22.73 10.67
N MET A 58 20.63 24.04 10.76
CA MET A 58 20.87 24.88 9.58
C MET A 58 22.08 24.38 8.79
N ARG A 59 23.20 24.09 9.49
CA ARG A 59 24.40 23.55 8.85
C ARG A 59 24.07 22.25 8.12
N ASP A 60 23.39 21.33 8.79
CA ASP A 60 23.09 20.02 8.23
C ASP A 60 22.15 20.12 7.05
N ASP A 61 21.14 20.98 7.12
CA ASP A 61 20.20 21.22 6.01
C ASP A 61 20.94 21.78 4.78
N LEU A 62 21.81 22.78 5.00
CA LEU A 62 22.56 23.42 3.93
C LEU A 62 23.55 22.46 3.29
N VAL A 63 24.25 21.66 4.11
CA VAL A 63 25.20 20.67 3.60
C VAL A 63 24.47 19.57 2.81
N ALA A 64 23.34 19.10 3.30
CA ALA A 64 22.55 18.07 2.59
C ALA A 64 22.11 18.57 1.22
N ALA A 65 21.65 19.83 1.14
CA ALA A 65 21.25 20.45 -0.12
C ALA A 65 22.43 20.63 -1.06
N ALA A 66 23.60 21.05 -0.54
CA ALA A 66 24.80 21.23 -1.34
C ALA A 66 25.34 19.91 -1.88
N LEU A 67 25.22 18.83 -1.10
CA LEU A 67 25.60 17.49 -1.56
C LEU A 67 24.70 16.99 -2.69
N ARG A 68 23.44 17.48 -2.71
CA ARG A 68 22.53 17.09 -3.79
C ARG A 68 22.67 17.94 -5.03
N ASP A 69 22.70 19.24 -4.87
CA ASP A 69 22.55 20.20 -5.98
C ASP A 69 23.78 21.09 -6.20
N GLY A 70 24.81 20.98 -5.37
CA GLY A 70 26.01 21.79 -5.48
C GLY A 70 26.94 21.34 -6.60
N SER A 71 27.98 22.13 -6.85
CA SER A 71 29.00 21.78 -7.84
C SER A 71 29.76 20.51 -7.40
N PRO A 72 30.32 19.74 -8.35
CA PRO A 72 31.09 18.55 -7.99
C PRO A 72 32.28 18.86 -7.05
N VAL A 73 32.90 20.03 -7.19
CA VAL A 73 34.02 20.42 -6.31
C VAL A 73 33.53 20.62 -4.88
N LEU A 74 32.41 21.33 -4.71
CA LEU A 74 31.83 21.56 -3.38
C LEU A 74 31.36 20.23 -2.75
N GLN A 75 30.72 19.38 -3.55
CA GLN A 75 30.28 18.05 -3.08
C GLN A 75 31.47 17.21 -2.59
N ALA A 76 32.55 17.17 -3.37
CA ALA A 76 33.75 16.41 -3.00
C ALA A 76 34.37 16.96 -1.72
N HIS A 77 34.45 18.26 -1.57
CA HIS A 77 34.99 18.91 -0.38
C HIS A 77 34.16 18.57 0.88
N LEU A 78 32.83 18.63 0.77
CA LEU A 78 31.96 18.34 1.89
C LEU A 78 32.00 16.84 2.26
N GLN A 79 32.04 15.96 1.27
CA GLN A 79 32.13 14.52 1.48
C GLN A 79 33.46 14.15 2.19
N ALA A 80 34.55 14.80 1.78
CA ALA A 80 35.86 14.58 2.41
C ALA A 80 35.85 15.01 3.88
N ALA A 81 35.21 16.14 4.18
CA ALA A 81 35.10 16.62 5.56
C ALA A 81 34.27 15.64 6.43
N ILE A 82 33.16 15.14 5.89
CA ILE A 82 32.35 14.17 6.61
C ILE A 82 33.12 12.86 6.86
N ALA A 83 33.85 12.40 5.85
CA ALA A 83 34.67 11.18 5.99
C ALA A 83 35.76 11.33 7.03
N LYS A 84 36.38 12.50 7.11
CA LYS A 84 37.50 12.77 8.04
C LYS A 84 37.01 12.99 9.47
N TYR A 85 35.93 13.73 9.67
CA TYR A 85 35.50 14.19 11.01
C TYR A 85 34.22 13.53 11.51
N GLY A 86 33.56 12.72 10.69
CA GLY A 86 32.30 12.09 11.05
C GLY A 86 31.08 13.01 11.03
N GLU A 87 31.29 14.30 10.78
CA GLU A 87 30.22 15.30 10.69
C GLU A 87 30.64 16.40 9.71
N PRO A 88 29.68 17.13 9.14
CA PRO A 88 30.03 18.23 8.26
C PRO A 88 30.78 19.33 9.01
N ARG A 89 31.89 19.77 8.47
CA ARG A 89 32.61 20.93 8.97
C ARG A 89 32.74 21.95 7.86
N LEU A 90 32.21 23.15 8.12
CA LEU A 90 32.22 24.24 7.16
C LEU A 90 33.41 25.17 7.40
N THR A 91 34.03 25.57 6.32
CA THR A 91 34.99 26.68 6.32
C THR A 91 34.26 27.93 5.82
N PRO A 92 34.82 29.14 6.06
CA PRO A 92 34.21 30.34 5.47
C PRO A 92 34.03 30.26 3.97
N VAL A 93 34.96 29.63 3.26
CA VAL A 93 34.89 29.48 1.80
C VAL A 93 33.75 28.51 1.42
N SER A 94 33.68 27.36 2.05
CA SER A 94 32.61 26.40 1.74
C SER A 94 31.23 26.96 2.08
N LEU A 95 31.11 27.68 3.19
CA LEU A 95 29.84 28.33 3.56
C LEU A 95 29.44 29.40 2.53
N GLN A 96 30.40 30.17 2.02
CA GLN A 96 30.10 31.17 0.99
C GLN A 96 29.57 30.52 -0.28
N LEU A 97 30.16 29.40 -0.70
CA LEU A 97 29.70 28.65 -1.85
C LEU A 97 28.29 28.10 -1.63
N ILE A 98 28.02 27.58 -0.44
CA ILE A 98 26.70 27.08 -0.07
C ILE A 98 25.68 28.21 -0.09
N GLU A 99 26.02 29.38 0.39
CA GLU A 99 25.15 30.56 0.39
C GLU A 99 24.78 30.97 -1.05
N GLN A 100 25.74 30.89 -1.98
CA GLN A 100 25.48 31.21 -3.39
C GLN A 100 24.47 30.22 -3.99
N VAL A 101 24.62 28.92 -3.69
CA VAL A 101 23.71 27.88 -4.16
C VAL A 101 22.33 28.10 -3.54
N ALA A 102 22.27 28.40 -2.24
CA ALA A 102 21.01 28.63 -1.53
C ALA A 102 20.27 29.86 -2.08
N ALA A 103 21.01 30.92 -2.47
CA ALA A 103 20.41 32.11 -3.08
C ALA A 103 19.73 31.78 -4.42
N GLN A 104 20.33 30.90 -5.21
CA GLN A 104 19.73 30.44 -6.47
C GLN A 104 18.44 29.66 -6.20
N TRP A 105 18.43 28.83 -5.16
CA TRP A 105 17.24 28.05 -4.79
C TRP A 105 16.10 28.96 -4.31
N ALA A 106 16.41 30.03 -3.60
CA ALA A 106 15.41 30.95 -3.07
C ALA A 106 14.62 31.67 -4.17
N VAL A 107 15.20 31.79 -5.36
CA VAL A 107 14.55 32.44 -6.49
C VAL A 107 13.77 31.44 -7.35
N ALA A 108 14.17 30.16 -7.34
CA ALA A 108 13.55 29.13 -8.19
C ALA A 108 12.19 28.69 -7.62
N ALA A 109 11.19 28.67 -8.49
CA ALA A 109 9.88 28.09 -8.14
C ALA A 109 9.95 26.57 -8.12
N PRO A 110 9.17 25.89 -7.27
CA PRO A 110 9.14 24.43 -7.28
C PRO A 110 8.64 23.91 -8.63
N ARG A 111 9.26 22.83 -9.10
CA ARG A 111 8.88 22.17 -10.34
C ARG A 111 8.73 20.67 -10.11
N ALA A 112 7.99 19.99 -10.97
CA ALA A 112 7.68 18.57 -10.84
C ALA A 112 8.95 17.70 -10.77
N GLU A 113 9.98 18.04 -11.53
CA GLU A 113 11.22 17.28 -11.58
C GLU A 113 12.16 17.52 -10.40
N HIS A 114 11.89 18.51 -9.56
CA HIS A 114 12.75 18.80 -8.41
C HIS A 114 12.67 17.68 -7.36
N PRO A 115 13.82 17.29 -6.79
CA PRO A 115 13.83 16.31 -5.70
C PRO A 115 13.05 16.79 -4.48
N VAL A 116 12.38 15.88 -3.80
CA VAL A 116 11.62 16.24 -2.58
C VAL A 116 12.53 16.82 -1.51
N GLY A 117 13.78 16.36 -1.44
CA GLY A 117 14.74 16.85 -0.47
C GLY A 117 15.18 18.28 -0.68
N ARG A 118 14.96 18.84 -1.87
CA ARG A 118 15.24 20.26 -2.13
C ARG A 118 14.25 21.16 -1.41
N TRP A 119 13.01 20.68 -1.19
CA TRP A 119 11.92 21.51 -0.69
C TRP A 119 11.47 21.15 0.71
N PHE A 120 11.70 19.90 1.15
CA PHE A 120 11.29 19.42 2.46
C PHE A 120 12.50 19.08 3.32
N ARG A 121 12.32 19.13 4.63
CA ARG A 121 13.40 18.80 5.57
C ARG A 121 13.91 17.37 5.34
N PRO A 122 15.19 17.11 5.63
CA PRO A 122 15.81 15.81 5.31
C PRO A 122 15.05 14.61 5.85
N LEU A 123 14.47 14.71 7.04
CA LEU A 123 13.75 13.60 7.64
C LEU A 123 12.47 13.28 6.87
N VAL A 124 11.72 14.31 6.47
CA VAL A 124 10.51 14.13 5.64
C VAL A 124 10.88 13.59 4.27
N ALA A 125 11.91 14.16 3.65
CA ALA A 125 12.38 13.71 2.33
C ALA A 125 12.83 12.25 2.38
N ALA A 126 13.56 11.85 3.43
CA ALA A 126 14.04 10.47 3.57
C ALA A 126 12.87 9.47 3.67
N ARG A 127 11.81 9.85 4.38
CA ARG A 127 10.62 8.99 4.50
C ARG A 127 9.91 8.83 3.17
N LEU A 128 9.79 9.91 2.40
CA LEU A 128 9.18 9.87 1.07
C LEU A 128 10.04 9.03 0.12
N GLU A 129 11.35 9.24 0.12
CA GLU A 129 12.29 8.50 -0.73
C GLU A 129 12.28 7.01 -0.39
N GLY A 130 12.12 6.66 0.88
CA GLY A 130 11.98 5.28 1.31
C GLY A 130 10.78 4.56 0.73
N GLU A 131 9.76 5.32 0.30
CA GLU A 131 8.57 4.78 -0.36
C GLU A 131 8.63 4.94 -1.88
N GLY A 132 9.80 5.28 -2.43
CA GLY A 132 10.00 5.44 -3.87
C GLY A 132 9.53 6.77 -4.42
N ILE A 133 9.32 7.77 -3.56
CA ILE A 133 8.87 9.11 -3.96
C ILE A 133 10.09 10.02 -3.94
N HIS A 134 10.64 10.34 -5.10
CA HIS A 134 11.89 11.08 -5.21
C HIS A 134 11.71 12.53 -5.67
N THR A 135 10.66 12.82 -6.44
CA THR A 135 10.42 14.16 -6.99
C THR A 135 9.06 14.69 -6.54
N LEU A 136 8.87 16.01 -6.69
CA LEU A 136 7.58 16.65 -6.39
C LEU A 136 6.47 16.10 -7.28
N GLY A 137 6.77 15.84 -8.55
CA GLY A 137 5.80 15.25 -9.47
C GLY A 137 5.37 13.86 -9.04
N GLU A 138 6.34 13.04 -8.59
CA GLU A 138 6.05 11.71 -8.05
C GLU A 138 5.21 11.80 -6.78
N LEU A 139 5.46 12.81 -5.94
CA LEU A 139 4.68 13.01 -4.73
C LEU A 139 3.22 13.36 -5.06
N VAL A 140 3.00 14.29 -5.98
CA VAL A 140 1.64 14.65 -6.42
C VAL A 140 0.93 13.42 -7.00
N ALA A 141 1.60 12.67 -7.86
CA ALA A 141 1.03 11.45 -8.45
C ALA A 141 0.70 10.41 -7.38
N PHE A 142 1.58 10.22 -6.39
CA PHE A 142 1.37 9.29 -5.28
C PHE A 142 0.14 9.70 -4.45
N VAL A 143 0.06 10.98 -4.10
CA VAL A 143 -1.06 11.51 -3.29
C VAL A 143 -2.38 11.31 -4.04
N ASN A 144 -2.42 11.66 -5.33
CA ASN A 144 -3.64 11.51 -6.14
C ASN A 144 -4.04 10.05 -6.32
N ARG A 145 -3.05 9.17 -6.49
CA ARG A 145 -3.31 7.73 -6.67
C ARG A 145 -3.84 7.07 -5.39
N ARG A 146 -3.40 7.53 -4.23
CA ARG A 146 -3.81 6.98 -2.94
C ARG A 146 -5.05 7.67 -2.35
N GLY A 147 -5.29 8.91 -2.74
CA GLY A 147 -6.44 9.68 -2.23
C GLY A 147 -6.24 10.16 -0.80
N GLY A 148 -7.34 10.41 -0.10
CA GLY A 148 -7.32 11.08 1.21
C GLY A 148 -6.60 10.36 2.34
N GLN A 149 -6.20 9.12 2.15
CA GLN A 149 -5.45 8.35 3.16
C GLN A 149 -4.03 8.02 2.71
N TRP A 150 -3.49 8.79 1.76
CA TRP A 150 -2.17 8.54 1.19
C TRP A 150 -1.07 8.49 2.26
N TRP A 151 -1.19 9.30 3.28
CA TRP A 151 -0.19 9.45 4.35
C TRP A 151 -0.02 8.15 5.16
N ARG A 152 -1.04 7.29 5.19
CA ARG A 152 -0.95 6.01 5.91
C ARG A 152 0.11 5.07 5.33
N SER A 153 0.47 5.28 4.07
CA SER A 153 1.48 4.47 3.39
C SER A 153 2.91 4.96 3.63
N VAL A 154 3.07 6.13 4.27
CA VAL A 154 4.40 6.70 4.52
C VAL A 154 4.65 6.70 6.03
N PRO A 155 5.69 5.96 6.50
CA PRO A 155 5.95 5.88 7.95
C PRO A 155 6.16 7.27 8.58
N ARG A 156 5.57 7.46 9.73
CA ARG A 156 5.72 8.66 10.57
C ARG A 156 5.21 9.96 9.95
N ILE A 157 4.46 9.88 8.87
CA ILE A 157 3.70 11.02 8.39
C ILE A 157 2.26 10.81 8.81
N GLY A 158 1.81 11.61 9.75
CA GLY A 158 0.42 11.59 10.23
C GLY A 158 -0.44 12.59 9.46
N VAL A 159 -1.73 12.63 9.80
CA VAL A 159 -2.72 13.47 9.11
C VAL A 159 -2.34 14.95 9.13
N GLY A 160 -1.77 15.44 10.25
CA GLY A 160 -1.38 16.84 10.37
C GLY A 160 -0.29 17.23 9.38
N ARG A 161 0.78 16.44 9.32
CA ARG A 161 1.87 16.68 8.36
C ARG A 161 1.38 16.52 6.92
N ALA A 162 0.53 15.53 6.68
CA ALA A 162 -0.04 15.31 5.35
C ALA A 162 -0.82 16.53 4.86
N ARG A 163 -1.63 17.12 5.72
CA ARG A 163 -2.39 18.33 5.38
C ARG A 163 -1.49 19.50 5.03
N VAL A 164 -0.39 19.67 5.79
CA VAL A 164 0.58 20.74 5.53
C VAL A 164 1.27 20.52 4.19
N LEU A 165 1.67 19.27 3.90
CA LEU A 165 2.31 18.94 2.61
C LEU A 165 1.35 19.19 1.43
N VAL A 166 0.10 18.76 1.56
CA VAL A 166 -0.90 18.99 0.51
C VAL A 166 -1.15 20.48 0.30
N ALA A 167 -1.28 21.24 1.39
CA ALA A 167 -1.47 22.70 1.31
C ALA A 167 -0.29 23.36 0.59
N TRP A 168 0.93 22.94 0.89
CA TRP A 168 2.13 23.46 0.23
C TRP A 168 2.14 23.12 -1.28
N LEU A 169 1.82 21.90 -1.61
CA LEU A 169 1.74 21.47 -3.01
C LEU A 169 0.67 22.24 -3.79
N ARG A 170 -0.45 22.50 -3.17
CA ARG A 170 -1.50 23.35 -3.79
C ARG A 170 -1.03 24.80 -4.01
N UNK A 171 -0.38 25.20 -3.19
CA UNK A 171 0.12 26.48 -3.21
C UNK A 171 1.06 26.75 -4.32
N HIS A 172 1.68 25.68 -4.66
CA HIS A 172 2.68 25.75 -5.71
C HIS A 172 2.26 25.00 -6.99
N ALA A 173 1.00 24.64 -7.08
CA ALA A 173 0.47 23.85 -8.22
C ALA A 173 0.80 24.45 -9.60
N UNK A 174 0.77 25.45 -9.60
CA UNK A 174 1.01 26.21 -10.80
C UNK A 174 2.40 26.04 -11.33
N SER A 175 3.34 26.17 -10.46
CA SER A 175 4.75 26.00 -10.91
C SER A 175 5.14 24.53 -11.05
N ILE A 176 4.54 23.65 -10.22
CA ILE A 176 4.80 22.21 -10.28
C ILE A 176 4.18 21.59 -11.54
N GLY A 177 3.05 22.19 -12.01
CA GLY A 177 2.33 21.68 -13.16
C GLY A 177 1.43 20.46 -12.89
N UNK A 178 1.04 20.30 -11.59
CA UNK A 178 0.21 19.26 -11.17
C UNK A 178 -0.57 19.72 -10.01
N UNK A 179 -1.76 19.21 -9.86
CA UNK A 179 -2.60 19.58 -8.80
C UNK A 179 -2.92 18.38 -7.95
N UNK A 180 -3.24 18.55 -6.83
CA UNK A 180 -3.76 17.60 -5.95
C UNK A 180 -5.21 17.61 -6.15
N GLU A 181 -5.84 16.37 -6.12
CA GLU A 181 -7.28 16.26 -6.31
C GLU A 181 -8.01 16.86 -5.11
N UNK A 182 -8.94 17.19 -5.29
CA UNK A 182 -9.70 17.91 -4.37
C UNK A 182 -9.89 17.29 -3.05
N ASP A 183 -10.11 16.01 -3.13
CA ASP A 183 -10.49 15.29 -1.91
C ASP A 183 -9.32 14.64 -1.15
N VAL A 184 -8.11 14.91 -1.53
CA VAL A 184 -6.94 14.23 -0.92
C VAL A 184 -6.72 14.62 0.56
N ASP A 185 -7.25 15.74 0.98
CA ASP A 185 -7.17 16.19 2.38
C ASP A 185 -8.56 16.27 3.04
N ALA A 186 -9.55 15.61 2.45
CA ALA A 186 -10.87 15.50 3.06
C ALA A 186 -10.80 14.75 4.40
N GLY A 187 -11.63 15.14 5.34
CA GLY A 187 -11.65 14.54 6.66
C GLY A 187 -12.00 13.06 6.65
N ASP A 188 -12.94 12.68 5.81
CA ASP A 188 -13.36 11.29 5.62
C ASP A 188 -13.13 10.89 4.16
N ALA A 189 -12.12 10.08 3.94
CA ALA A 189 -11.75 9.63 2.59
C ALA A 189 -12.78 8.72 1.96
N LEU A 190 -13.69 8.15 2.76
CA LEU A 190 -14.74 7.26 2.27
C LEU A 190 -16.11 7.91 2.24
N ALA A 191 -16.19 9.22 2.53
CA ALA A 191 -17.45 9.95 2.44
C ALA A 191 -17.99 9.94 1.00
N PRO A 192 -19.32 9.95 0.79
CA PRO A 192 -19.88 10.08 -0.54
C PRO A 192 -19.34 11.31 -1.28
N THR A 193 -19.13 11.17 -2.57
CA THR A 193 -18.62 12.29 -3.38
C THR A 193 -19.68 13.39 -3.45
N SER A 194 -19.26 14.62 -3.27
CA SER A 194 -20.18 15.77 -3.31
C SER A 194 -20.75 16.00 -4.70
N ALA A 195 -20.04 15.56 -5.74
CA ALA A 195 -20.49 15.75 -7.13
C ALA A 195 -21.58 14.76 -7.55
N GLY A 196 -21.70 13.62 -6.86
CA GLY A 196 -22.66 12.58 -7.22
C GLY A 196 -22.38 11.98 -8.59
N VAL A 197 -23.00 10.85 -8.88
CA VAL A 197 -22.93 10.22 -10.20
C VAL A 197 -24.27 10.49 -10.91
N THR A 198 -24.20 11.13 -12.08
CA THR A 198 -25.37 11.44 -12.89
C THR A 198 -25.15 10.98 -14.33
N ALA A 199 -26.26 10.78 -15.07
CA ALA A 199 -26.20 10.40 -16.48
C ALA A 199 -25.46 11.46 -17.30
N GLY A 200 -24.41 11.06 -18.02
CA GLY A 200 -23.65 11.94 -18.90
C GLY A 200 -22.67 12.88 -18.20
N ALA A 201 -22.73 12.99 -16.89
CA ALA A 201 -21.87 13.89 -16.11
C ALA A 201 -21.71 13.36 -14.71
N GLY A 202 -20.84 13.99 -13.93
CA GLY A 202 -20.58 13.57 -12.57
C GLY A 202 -19.40 12.62 -12.48
N GLN A 203 -18.89 12.44 -11.27
CA GLN A 203 -17.68 11.68 -11.03
C GLN A 203 -18.01 10.24 -10.66
N LEU A 204 -17.37 9.29 -11.34
CA LEU A 204 -17.49 7.88 -11.00
C LEU A 204 -16.78 7.62 -9.66
N ALA A 205 -17.38 6.78 -8.82
CA ALA A 205 -16.88 6.52 -7.48
C ALA A 205 -17.16 5.06 -7.10
N PRO A 206 -16.34 4.46 -6.25
CA PRO A 206 -16.63 3.10 -5.76
C PRO A 206 -17.87 3.10 -4.87
N LEU A 207 -18.44 1.92 -4.64
CA LEU A 207 -19.72 1.75 -3.93
C LEU A 207 -19.79 2.50 -2.60
N GLU A 208 -18.69 2.45 -1.82
CA GLU A 208 -18.68 3.07 -0.49
C GLU A 208 -18.72 4.59 -0.55
N ARG A 209 -18.39 5.19 -1.69
CA ARG A 209 -18.40 6.64 -1.89
C ARG A 209 -19.51 7.10 -2.84
N LEU A 210 -20.33 6.16 -3.32
CA LEU A 210 -21.27 6.44 -4.37
C LEU A 210 -22.50 7.20 -3.84
N ALA A 211 -22.87 8.28 -4.52
CA ALA A 211 -24.09 9.03 -4.28
C ALA A 211 -24.90 9.04 -5.58
N LEU A 212 -26.12 8.52 -5.54
CA LEU A 212 -27.00 8.43 -6.70
C LEU A 212 -28.12 9.46 -6.61
N PRO A 213 -28.52 10.06 -7.75
CA PRO A 213 -29.68 10.91 -7.75
C PRO A 213 -30.93 10.08 -7.42
N VAL A 214 -31.94 10.74 -6.82
CA VAL A 214 -33.14 10.06 -6.34
C VAL A 214 -33.84 9.32 -7.50
N GLU A 215 -33.87 9.93 -8.68
CA GLU A 215 -34.52 9.38 -9.87
C GLU A 215 -33.91 8.07 -10.35
N LEU A 216 -32.62 7.85 -10.05
CA LEU A 216 -31.90 6.67 -10.47
C LEU A 216 -31.47 5.78 -9.29
N SER A 217 -32.01 6.08 -8.10
CA SER A 217 -31.71 5.29 -6.90
C SER A 217 -32.41 3.93 -6.89
N GLY A 218 -33.47 3.78 -7.65
CA GLY A 218 -34.29 2.58 -7.66
C GLY A 218 -35.28 2.49 -6.51
N ALA A 219 -35.48 3.58 -5.75
CA ALA A 219 -36.50 3.60 -4.70
C ALA A 219 -37.88 3.29 -5.26
N HIS A 220 -38.14 3.70 -6.50
CA HIS A 220 -39.37 3.43 -7.23
C HIS A 220 -39.09 2.74 -8.57
N GLY A 221 -38.15 1.81 -8.56
CA GLY A 221 -37.75 1.09 -9.77
C GLY A 221 -38.90 0.29 -10.36
N ALA A 222 -38.96 0.26 -11.70
CA ALA A 222 -40.07 -0.38 -12.42
C ALA A 222 -40.15 -1.88 -12.15
N ASN A 223 -39.04 -2.52 -11.83
CA ASN A 223 -38.96 -3.96 -11.54
C ASN A 223 -38.97 -4.26 -10.02
N ARG A 224 -39.30 -3.27 -9.18
CA ARG A 224 -39.47 -3.52 -7.74
C ARG A 224 -40.71 -4.41 -7.53
N ALA A 225 -40.55 -5.43 -6.67
CA ALA A 225 -41.64 -6.37 -6.42
C ALA A 225 -42.77 -5.68 -5.68
N PRO A 226 -44.04 -5.86 -6.15
CA PRO A 226 -45.19 -5.20 -5.51
C PRO A 226 -45.78 -6.00 -4.36
N VAL A 227 -45.00 -6.81 -3.66
CA VAL A 227 -45.42 -7.69 -2.58
C VAL A 227 -44.54 -7.46 -1.36
N PHE A 228 -44.90 -8.06 -0.23
CA PHE A 228 -44.07 -7.96 0.98
C PHE A 228 -42.66 -8.42 0.68
N ALA A 229 -41.72 -7.51 0.86
CA ALA A 229 -40.30 -7.80 0.62
C ALA A 229 -39.68 -8.46 1.85
N TYR A 230 -38.94 -9.53 1.61
CA TYR A 230 -38.17 -10.17 2.68
C TYR A 230 -36.93 -9.34 3.04
N LEU A 231 -36.50 -8.47 2.14
CA LEU A 231 -35.33 -7.62 2.32
C LEU A 231 -35.77 -6.19 2.61
N GLY A 232 -35.28 -5.61 3.69
CA GLY A 232 -35.60 -4.24 4.08
C GLY A 232 -34.67 -3.22 3.41
N ALA A 233 -34.69 -3.16 2.08
CA ALA A 233 -33.87 -2.23 1.31
C ALA A 233 -34.74 -1.15 0.71
N ALA A 234 -34.37 0.11 0.95
CA ALA A 234 -35.13 1.26 0.42
C ALA A 234 -34.83 1.55 -1.04
N HIS A 235 -33.61 1.26 -1.47
CA HIS A 235 -33.15 1.56 -2.84
C HIS A 235 -32.07 0.57 -3.29
N ASP A 236 -31.63 0.71 -4.53
CA ASP A 236 -30.75 -0.28 -5.16
C ASP A 236 -29.41 -0.46 -4.46
N LEU A 237 -28.79 0.63 -3.97
CA LEU A 237 -27.52 0.50 -3.25
C LEU A 237 -27.67 -0.29 -1.96
N ASP A 238 -28.78 -0.10 -1.23
CA ASP A 238 -29.07 -0.92 -0.03
C ASP A 238 -29.19 -2.39 -0.40
N ALA A 239 -29.88 -2.69 -1.51
CA ALA A 239 -30.07 -4.07 -1.96
C ALA A 239 -28.75 -4.71 -2.37
N VAL A 240 -27.90 -3.97 -3.08
CA VAL A 240 -26.56 -4.45 -3.49
C VAL A 240 -25.71 -4.72 -2.24
N ARG A 241 -25.71 -3.79 -1.29
CA ARG A 241 -24.94 -3.95 -0.05
C ARG A 241 -25.42 -5.16 0.74
N ALA A 242 -26.73 -5.40 0.80
CA ALA A 242 -27.30 -6.56 1.47
C ALA A 242 -26.84 -7.87 0.81
N TYR A 243 -26.84 -7.90 -0.53
CA TYR A 243 -26.34 -9.07 -1.26
C TYR A 243 -24.87 -9.34 -0.92
N LEU A 244 -24.03 -8.30 -0.90
CA LEU A 244 -22.61 -8.42 -0.62
C LEU A 244 -22.35 -8.82 0.83
N HIS A 245 -23.19 -8.36 1.77
CA HIS A 245 -23.06 -8.70 3.19
C HIS A 245 -23.13 -10.22 3.43
N ARG A 246 -23.79 -10.97 2.56
CA ARG A 246 -23.85 -12.43 2.63
C ARG A 246 -22.44 -13.07 2.59
N TYR A 247 -21.46 -12.35 2.08
CA TYR A 247 -20.10 -12.84 1.85
C TYR A 247 -19.08 -12.19 2.78
N ASP A 248 -19.52 -11.64 3.92
CA ASP A 248 -18.62 -11.02 4.90
C ASP A 248 -17.57 -12.01 5.43
N ASP A 249 -17.93 -13.28 5.51
CA ASP A 249 -17.03 -14.35 5.94
C ASP A 249 -16.08 -14.84 4.83
N ARG A 250 -16.26 -14.35 3.60
CA ARG A 250 -15.46 -14.71 2.42
C ARG A 250 -15.01 -13.46 1.68
N PRO A 251 -14.03 -12.72 2.23
CA PRO A 251 -13.68 -11.40 1.66
C PRO A 251 -13.23 -11.43 0.20
N ALA A 252 -12.53 -12.48 -0.23
CA ALA A 252 -12.07 -12.57 -1.63
C ALA A 252 -13.26 -12.71 -2.59
N THR A 253 -14.25 -13.53 -2.23
CA THR A 253 -15.47 -13.70 -3.01
C THR A 253 -16.27 -12.40 -3.03
N GLN A 254 -16.40 -11.75 -1.86
CA GLN A 254 -17.11 -10.49 -1.74
C GLN A 254 -16.52 -9.41 -2.65
N ARG A 255 -15.20 -9.31 -2.70
CA ARG A 255 -14.52 -8.32 -3.55
C ARG A 255 -14.85 -8.53 -5.04
N VAL A 256 -14.88 -9.77 -5.48
CA VAL A 256 -15.17 -10.09 -6.89
C VAL A 256 -16.62 -9.71 -7.22
N TYR A 257 -17.57 -10.09 -6.37
CA TYR A 257 -18.99 -9.76 -6.61
C TYR A 257 -19.25 -8.26 -6.49
N ARG A 258 -18.59 -7.60 -5.53
CA ARG A 258 -18.69 -6.13 -5.39
C ARG A 258 -18.23 -5.44 -6.67
N LYS A 259 -17.13 -5.88 -7.24
CA LYS A 259 -16.59 -5.32 -8.47
C LYS A 259 -17.62 -5.41 -9.61
N GLU A 260 -18.24 -6.56 -9.80
CA GLU A 260 -19.20 -6.73 -10.89
C GLU A 260 -20.45 -5.89 -10.69
N LEU A 261 -20.99 -5.85 -9.48
CA LEU A 261 -22.19 -5.07 -9.19
C LEU A 261 -21.92 -3.56 -9.21
N GLU A 262 -20.77 -3.15 -8.72
CA GLU A 262 -20.31 -1.75 -8.76
C GLU A 262 -20.22 -1.25 -10.19
N ARG A 263 -19.63 -2.04 -11.08
CA ARG A 263 -19.53 -1.72 -12.50
C ARG A 263 -20.91 -1.57 -13.14
N LEU A 264 -21.79 -2.49 -12.82
CA LEU A 264 -23.17 -2.45 -13.37
C LEU A 264 -23.92 -1.22 -12.90
N VAL A 265 -23.90 -0.92 -11.60
CA VAL A 265 -24.60 0.25 -11.05
C VAL A 265 -24.07 1.53 -11.70
N LEU A 266 -22.75 1.66 -11.80
CA LEU A 266 -22.13 2.85 -12.40
C LEU A 266 -22.55 3.01 -13.86
N TRP A 267 -22.52 1.91 -14.63
CA TRP A 267 -22.94 1.95 -16.03
C TRP A 267 -24.41 2.33 -16.15
N CYS A 268 -25.26 1.71 -15.33
CA CYS A 268 -26.70 2.00 -15.35
C CYS A 268 -26.95 3.50 -15.14
N VAL A 269 -26.34 4.07 -14.13
CA VAL A 269 -26.62 5.46 -13.73
C VAL A 269 -25.86 6.46 -14.62
N ALA A 270 -24.57 6.25 -14.84
CA ALA A 270 -23.74 7.23 -15.53
C ALA A 270 -23.84 7.16 -17.05
N GLU A 271 -24.06 5.97 -17.60
CA GLU A 271 -24.07 5.78 -19.06
C GLU A 271 -25.49 5.56 -19.59
N ARG A 272 -26.23 4.61 -19.03
CA ARG A 272 -27.55 4.21 -19.55
C ARG A 272 -28.69 5.12 -19.11
N GLY A 273 -28.55 5.72 -17.91
CA GLY A 273 -29.61 6.57 -17.37
C GLY A 273 -30.83 5.79 -16.89
N VAL A 274 -30.58 4.58 -16.34
CA VAL A 274 -31.62 3.69 -15.84
C VAL A 274 -31.21 3.17 -14.45
N ALA A 275 -32.17 3.07 -13.53
CA ALA A 275 -31.88 2.45 -12.23
C ALA A 275 -31.70 0.94 -12.43
N LEU A 276 -30.86 0.33 -11.60
CA LEU A 276 -30.65 -1.12 -11.64
C LEU A 276 -31.95 -1.88 -11.53
N SER A 277 -32.85 -1.45 -10.66
CA SER A 277 -34.19 -2.07 -10.48
C SER A 277 -35.21 -1.65 -11.54
N SER A 278 -34.77 -0.99 -12.61
CA SER A 278 -35.63 -0.67 -13.77
C SER A 278 -35.06 -1.25 -15.07
N MET A 279 -33.98 -2.04 -15.00
CA MET A 279 -33.36 -2.64 -16.19
C MET A 279 -34.32 -3.58 -16.88
N ARG A 280 -34.31 -3.51 -18.20
CA ARG A 280 -35.02 -4.44 -19.10
C ARG A 280 -33.95 -5.29 -19.83
N VAL A 281 -34.42 -6.28 -20.59
CA VAL A 281 -33.53 -7.16 -21.36
C VAL A 281 -32.62 -6.34 -22.28
N GLU A 282 -33.18 -5.28 -22.91
CA GLU A 282 -32.42 -4.42 -23.82
C GLU A 282 -31.24 -3.75 -23.09
N ASP A 283 -31.44 -3.34 -21.84
CA ASP A 283 -30.38 -2.73 -21.01
C ASP A 283 -29.33 -3.78 -20.67
N CYS A 284 -29.75 -4.98 -20.35
CA CYS A 284 -28.83 -6.08 -20.03
C CYS A 284 -27.95 -6.43 -21.23
N GLU A 285 -28.57 -6.50 -22.42
CA GLU A 285 -27.82 -6.78 -23.67
C GLU A 285 -26.84 -5.63 -23.97
N ALA A 286 -27.24 -4.37 -23.73
CA ALA A 286 -26.37 -3.22 -23.93
C ALA A 286 -25.18 -3.27 -22.99
N TYR A 287 -25.37 -3.64 -21.72
CA TYR A 287 -24.27 -3.79 -20.77
C TYR A 287 -23.31 -4.90 -21.17
N LYS A 288 -23.87 -6.03 -21.61
CA LYS A 288 -23.07 -7.16 -22.10
C LYS A 288 -22.13 -6.70 -23.25
N ALA A 289 -22.67 -5.92 -24.19
CA ALA A 289 -21.88 -5.37 -25.30
C ALA A 289 -20.84 -4.36 -24.80
N PHE A 290 -21.19 -3.54 -23.80
CA PHE A 290 -20.29 -2.56 -23.19
C PHE A 290 -19.06 -3.20 -22.57
N LEU A 291 -19.19 -4.39 -21.98
CA LEU A 291 -18.09 -5.07 -21.29
C LEU A 291 -16.92 -5.38 -22.22
N ALA A 292 -17.17 -5.59 -23.51
CA ALA A 292 -16.11 -5.89 -24.47
C ALA A 292 -15.17 -4.70 -24.66
N ALA A 293 -15.69 -3.47 -24.59
CA ALA A 293 -14.92 -2.25 -24.80
C ALA A 293 -15.51 -1.12 -23.95
N PRO A 294 -15.25 -1.12 -22.63
CA PRO A 294 -15.72 -0.01 -21.80
C PRO A 294 -15.13 1.31 -22.28
N GLY A 295 -15.92 2.37 -22.23
CA GLY A 295 -15.49 3.69 -22.68
C GLY A 295 -14.38 4.26 -21.82
N GLU A 296 -13.65 5.23 -22.37
CA GLU A 296 -12.52 5.90 -21.68
C GLU A 296 -12.93 6.47 -20.32
N ARG A 297 -14.17 6.95 -20.21
CA ARG A 297 -14.69 7.51 -18.95
C ARG A 297 -14.66 6.47 -17.82
N PHE A 298 -14.81 5.18 -18.16
CA PHE A 298 -14.92 4.09 -17.20
C PHE A 298 -13.61 3.36 -16.94
N THR A 299 -12.50 3.76 -17.59
CA THR A 299 -11.23 3.07 -17.50
C THR A 299 -10.14 3.97 -16.91
N GLY A 300 -9.19 3.35 -16.24
CA GLY A 300 -8.07 4.07 -15.68
C GLY A 300 -7.03 3.14 -15.08
N PRO A 301 -5.87 3.68 -14.73
CA PRO A 301 -4.82 2.87 -14.09
C PRO A 301 -5.24 2.45 -12.68
N PRO A 302 -4.60 1.42 -12.11
CA PRO A 302 -4.94 0.99 -10.76
C PRO A 302 -4.56 2.07 -9.75
N VAL A 303 -5.54 2.52 -8.99
CA VAL A 303 -5.38 3.51 -7.92
C VAL A 303 -6.20 3.05 -6.71
N ALA A 304 -5.98 3.70 -5.57
CA ALA A 304 -6.74 3.39 -4.36
C ALA A 304 -8.21 3.78 -4.52
N ARG A 305 -9.09 3.06 -3.83
CA ARG A 305 -10.53 3.35 -3.86
C ARG A 305 -10.87 4.71 -3.24
N THR A 306 -9.98 5.26 -2.42
CA THR A 306 -10.12 6.60 -1.84
C THR A 306 -9.73 7.72 -2.81
N SER A 307 -9.16 7.39 -3.96
CA SER A 307 -8.72 8.38 -4.94
C SER A 307 -9.88 8.80 -5.84
N SER A 308 -9.96 10.08 -6.17
CA SER A 308 -10.92 10.59 -7.16
C SER A 308 -10.58 10.15 -8.58
N GLN A 309 -9.36 9.65 -8.80
CA GLN A 309 -8.94 9.11 -10.10
C GLN A 309 -9.40 7.67 -10.31
N TRP A 310 -10.01 7.05 -9.31
CA TRP A 310 -10.47 5.67 -9.40
C TRP A 310 -11.49 5.49 -10.53
N ARG A 311 -11.31 4.40 -11.30
CA ARG A 311 -12.24 4.02 -12.36
C ARG A 311 -12.54 2.52 -12.24
N PRO A 312 -13.74 2.09 -12.64
CA PRO A 312 -14.16 0.69 -12.41
C PRO A 312 -13.45 -0.33 -13.30
N PHE A 313 -12.89 0.08 -14.43
CA PHE A 313 -12.22 -0.86 -15.36
C PHE A 313 -10.77 -0.47 -15.59
N ALA A 314 -9.92 -1.48 -15.78
CA ALA A 314 -8.58 -1.29 -16.30
C ALA A 314 -8.66 -1.01 -17.81
N PRO A 315 -7.65 -0.33 -18.37
CA PRO A 315 -7.60 -0.13 -19.82
C PRO A 315 -7.55 -1.47 -20.57
N GLY A 316 -8.15 -1.52 -21.76
CA GLY A 316 -8.05 -2.66 -22.67
C GLY A 316 -9.27 -3.56 -22.77
N GLY A 317 -10.31 -3.28 -22.02
CA GLY A 317 -11.53 -4.10 -22.06
C GLY A 317 -11.36 -5.43 -21.35
N LEU A 318 -12.43 -6.22 -21.32
CA LEU A 318 -12.44 -7.52 -20.65
C LEU A 318 -12.27 -8.65 -21.67
N SER A 319 -11.55 -9.69 -21.26
CA SER A 319 -11.48 -10.94 -22.03
C SER A 319 -12.87 -11.58 -22.11
N PRO A 320 -13.11 -12.44 -23.13
CA PRO A 320 -14.42 -13.13 -23.20
C PRO A 320 -14.75 -13.91 -21.92
N GLU A 321 -13.75 -14.52 -21.30
CA GLU A 321 -13.94 -15.27 -20.05
C GLU A 321 -14.38 -14.35 -18.91
N SER A 322 -13.79 -13.16 -18.81
CA SER A 322 -14.14 -12.17 -17.78
C SER A 322 -15.54 -11.60 -18.05
N GLN A 323 -15.90 -11.38 -19.31
CA GLN A 323 -17.25 -10.95 -19.69
C GLN A 323 -18.28 -12.00 -19.27
N ARG A 324 -18.01 -13.27 -19.54
CA ARG A 324 -18.90 -14.38 -19.18
C ARG A 324 -19.05 -14.46 -17.65
N TYR A 325 -17.95 -14.33 -16.92
CA TYR A 325 -18.00 -14.31 -15.46
C TYR A 325 -18.86 -13.18 -14.94
N ALA A 326 -18.71 -11.96 -15.49
CA ALA A 326 -19.47 -10.79 -15.08
C ALA A 326 -20.97 -11.03 -15.26
N VAL A 327 -21.38 -11.55 -16.44
CA VAL A 327 -22.79 -11.81 -16.74
C VAL A 327 -23.36 -12.86 -15.78
N ARG A 328 -22.61 -13.92 -15.52
CA ARG A 328 -23.05 -14.99 -14.59
C ARG A 328 -23.17 -14.48 -13.16
N ALA A 329 -22.20 -13.68 -12.70
CA ALA A 329 -22.24 -13.12 -11.35
C ALA A 329 -23.43 -12.19 -11.16
N ILE A 330 -23.69 -11.35 -12.15
CA ILE A 330 -24.83 -10.41 -12.12
C ILE A 330 -26.15 -11.19 -12.15
N ARG A 331 -26.26 -12.18 -13.02
CA ARG A 331 -27.47 -13.02 -13.12
C ARG A 331 -27.78 -13.66 -11.76
N ALA A 332 -26.75 -14.20 -11.10
CA ALA A 332 -26.91 -14.83 -9.78
C ALA A 332 -27.38 -13.82 -8.73
N ALA A 333 -26.82 -12.61 -8.74
CA ALA A 333 -27.22 -11.56 -7.81
C ALA A 333 -28.69 -11.18 -8.01
N PHE A 334 -29.11 -11.03 -9.26
CA PHE A 334 -30.51 -10.72 -9.57
C PHE A 334 -31.45 -11.86 -9.18
N THR A 335 -31.02 -13.11 -9.32
CA THR A 335 -31.80 -14.27 -8.86
C THR A 335 -32.08 -14.16 -7.36
N TRP A 336 -31.05 -13.80 -6.57
CA TRP A 336 -31.22 -13.60 -5.13
C TRP A 336 -32.17 -12.42 -4.82
N LEU A 337 -32.02 -11.31 -5.58
CA LEU A 337 -32.87 -10.14 -5.36
C LEU A 337 -34.35 -10.44 -5.64
N VAL A 338 -34.62 -11.35 -6.58
CA VAL A 338 -36.01 -11.85 -6.81
C VAL A 338 -36.44 -12.75 -5.65
N ALA A 339 -35.54 -13.62 -5.19
CA ALA A 339 -35.84 -14.56 -4.09
C ALA A 339 -36.20 -13.84 -2.79
N VAL A 340 -35.57 -12.68 -2.51
CA VAL A 340 -35.87 -11.88 -1.33
C VAL A 340 -36.97 -10.86 -1.56
N ARG A 341 -37.64 -10.92 -2.73
CA ARG A 341 -38.75 -10.06 -3.12
C ARG A 341 -38.43 -8.58 -3.16
N TYR A 342 -37.16 -8.27 -3.48
CA TYR A 342 -36.78 -6.89 -3.80
C TYR A 342 -37.14 -6.58 -5.24
N LEU A 343 -36.88 -7.53 -6.16
CA LEU A 343 -37.23 -7.41 -7.58
C LEU A 343 -38.38 -8.36 -7.92
N ALA A 344 -39.21 -7.96 -8.89
CA ALA A 344 -40.29 -8.76 -9.41
C ALA A 344 -39.79 -9.88 -10.32
N GLY A 345 -38.77 -9.60 -11.12
CA GLY A 345 -38.21 -10.60 -12.04
C GLY A 345 -36.73 -10.34 -12.33
N ASN A 346 -36.10 -11.29 -13.03
CA ASN A 346 -34.71 -11.23 -13.38
C ASN A 346 -34.53 -11.11 -14.89
N PRO A 347 -34.31 -9.88 -15.41
CA PRO A 347 -34.14 -9.71 -16.86
C PRO A 347 -32.88 -10.39 -17.40
N TRP A 348 -31.87 -10.63 -16.55
CA TRP A 348 -30.67 -11.31 -16.96
C TRP A 348 -30.90 -12.79 -17.29
N ALA A 349 -31.98 -13.37 -16.81
CA ALA A 349 -32.33 -14.76 -17.13
C ALA A 349 -32.57 -14.99 -18.63
N ALA A 350 -32.96 -13.91 -19.35
CA ALA A 350 -33.23 -13.96 -20.79
C ALA A 350 -31.98 -13.67 -21.65
N VAL A 351 -30.84 -13.37 -21.00
CA VAL A 351 -29.60 -12.96 -21.70
C VAL A 351 -28.68 -14.16 -21.78
N SER A 352 -28.20 -14.48 -22.98
CA SER A 352 -27.23 -15.57 -23.16
C SER A 352 -25.83 -15.13 -22.70
N ASP A 353 -25.04 -16.11 -22.22
CA ASP A 353 -23.65 -15.86 -21.83
C ASP A 353 -22.83 -15.39 -23.04
N PRO A 354 -21.85 -14.50 -22.83
CA PRO A 354 -20.88 -14.19 -23.87
C PRO A 354 -20.16 -15.45 -24.36
N SER A 355 -19.91 -15.52 -25.66
CA SER A 355 -19.25 -16.67 -26.27
C SER A 355 -17.79 -16.75 -25.85
N VAL A 356 -17.36 -17.95 -25.46
CA VAL A 356 -15.98 -18.21 -25.07
C VAL A 356 -15.49 -19.42 -25.84
N VAL A 357 -14.33 -19.30 -26.48
CA VAL A 357 -13.69 -20.41 -27.16
C VAL A 357 -13.17 -21.41 -26.12
N ARG A 358 -13.66 -22.63 -26.19
CA ARG A 358 -13.16 -23.72 -25.34
C ARG A 358 -11.82 -24.18 -25.88
N ARG A 359 -10.75 -23.78 -25.22
CA ARG A 359 -9.41 -24.22 -25.61
C ARG A 359 -9.08 -25.48 -24.84
N VAL A 360 -8.43 -26.42 -25.55
CA VAL A 360 -7.91 -27.63 -24.93
C VAL A 360 -6.89 -27.22 -23.87
N ARG A 361 -7.10 -27.67 -22.65
CA ARG A 361 -6.15 -27.40 -21.56
C ARG A 361 -4.88 -28.18 -21.81
N LYS A 362 -3.86 -27.52 -22.33
CA LYS A 362 -2.52 -28.07 -22.34
C LYS A 362 -1.99 -28.02 -20.92
N LEU A 363 -1.45 -29.13 -20.46
CA LEU A 363 -0.70 -29.14 -19.21
C LEU A 363 0.42 -28.10 -19.35
N GLN A 364 0.39 -27.08 -18.52
CA GLN A 364 1.39 -26.00 -18.57
C GLN A 364 2.64 -26.43 -17.81
N VAL A 365 3.28 -27.50 -18.29
CA VAL A 365 4.52 -28.02 -17.72
C VAL A 365 5.59 -26.93 -17.72
N GLU A 366 5.52 -26.05 -18.70
CA GLU A 366 6.46 -24.91 -18.84
C GLU A 366 6.41 -23.92 -17.69
N ARG A 367 5.31 -23.92 -16.92
CA ARG A 367 5.18 -23.03 -15.75
C ARG A 367 5.69 -23.66 -14.47
N ALA A 368 5.96 -24.96 -14.50
CA ALA A 368 6.54 -25.62 -13.33
C ALA A 368 8.05 -25.41 -13.35
N LEU A 369 8.61 -25.09 -12.19
CA LEU A 369 10.07 -24.98 -12.08
C LEU A 369 10.70 -26.36 -12.29
N PRO A 370 11.69 -26.49 -13.19
CA PRO A 370 12.45 -27.74 -13.26
C PRO A 370 13.08 -28.09 -11.91
N LEU A 371 13.20 -29.37 -11.64
CA LEU A 371 13.73 -29.85 -10.36
C LEU A 371 15.14 -29.34 -10.09
N ASP A 372 15.99 -29.30 -11.10
CA ASP A 372 17.35 -28.78 -10.96
C ASP A 372 17.37 -27.30 -10.62
N LEU A 373 16.48 -26.53 -11.22
CA LEU A 373 16.36 -25.10 -10.88
C LEU A 373 15.85 -24.91 -9.46
N TRP A 374 14.85 -25.69 -9.04
CA TRP A 374 14.34 -25.61 -7.67
C TRP A 374 15.43 -25.99 -6.66
N THR A 375 16.25 -26.97 -6.97
CA THR A 375 17.39 -27.36 -6.12
C THR A 375 18.37 -26.20 -5.96
N ARG A 376 18.69 -25.51 -7.08
CA ARG A 376 19.57 -24.33 -7.04
C ARG A 376 18.97 -23.19 -6.21
N VAL A 377 17.66 -22.97 -6.34
CA VAL A 377 16.95 -21.95 -5.54
C VAL A 377 17.06 -22.30 -4.06
N ARG A 378 16.83 -23.54 -3.69
CA ARG A 378 16.92 -23.98 -2.29
C ARG A 378 18.31 -23.79 -1.72
N GLU A 379 19.34 -24.15 -2.50
CA GLU A 379 20.73 -23.99 -2.09
C GLU A 379 21.09 -22.51 -1.88
N THR A 380 20.67 -21.65 -2.80
CA THR A 380 20.93 -20.21 -2.72
C THR A 380 20.19 -19.59 -1.52
N LEU A 381 18.94 -20.01 -1.29
CA LEU A 381 18.19 -19.57 -0.12
C LEU A 381 18.91 -19.97 1.19
N ALA A 382 19.42 -21.20 1.23
CA ALA A 382 20.17 -21.68 2.40
C ALA A 382 21.41 -20.82 2.64
N GLU A 383 22.16 -20.49 1.59
CA GLU A 383 23.34 -19.63 1.67
C GLU A 383 22.99 -18.23 2.17
N ARG A 384 21.93 -17.62 1.58
CA ARG A 384 21.50 -16.28 1.97
C ARG A 384 20.98 -16.24 3.40
N SER A 385 20.40 -17.34 3.88
CA SER A 385 19.88 -17.42 5.25
C SER A 385 21.00 -17.41 6.29
N GLU A 386 22.24 -17.71 5.89
CA GLU A 386 23.41 -17.69 6.77
C GLU A 386 24.04 -16.30 6.89
N LEU A 387 23.59 -15.31 6.11
CA LEU A 387 24.14 -13.97 6.12
C LEU A 387 24.02 -13.34 7.52
N GLN A 388 25.09 -12.73 7.96
CA GLN A 388 25.09 -11.91 9.17
C GLN A 388 24.69 -10.48 8.82
N GLY A 389 24.17 -9.76 9.77
CA GLY A 389 23.78 -8.38 9.57
C GLY A 389 22.30 -8.23 9.22
N PRO A 390 21.88 -7.03 8.80
CA PRO A 390 20.46 -6.68 8.74
C PRO A 390 19.67 -7.40 7.65
N SER A 391 20.31 -7.91 6.60
CA SER A 391 19.60 -8.62 5.53
C SER A 391 19.32 -10.08 5.85
N GLY A 392 20.05 -10.67 6.80
CA GLY A 392 19.89 -12.07 7.18
C GLY A 392 18.49 -12.45 7.60
N PRO A 393 17.87 -11.72 8.55
CA PRO A 393 16.50 -12.05 8.99
C PRO A 393 15.48 -12.01 7.86
N ARG A 394 15.60 -11.08 6.93
CA ARG A 394 14.68 -11.00 5.78
C ARG A 394 14.81 -12.23 4.88
N TRP A 395 16.06 -12.69 4.65
CA TRP A 395 16.30 -13.89 3.86
C TRP A 395 15.78 -15.14 4.56
N ARG A 396 15.91 -15.23 5.89
CA ARG A 396 15.40 -16.36 6.65
C ARG A 396 13.87 -16.42 6.60
N THR A 397 13.20 -15.27 6.66
CA THR A 397 11.74 -15.20 6.49
C THR A 397 11.33 -15.64 5.09
N ALA A 398 12.02 -15.12 4.07
CA ALA A 398 11.74 -15.48 2.67
C ALA A 398 11.95 -16.97 2.41
N ARG A 399 13.01 -17.55 2.98
CA ARG A 399 13.30 -18.98 2.86
C ARG A 399 12.16 -19.81 3.44
N ALA A 400 11.71 -19.49 4.65
CA ALA A 400 10.61 -20.22 5.29
C ALA A 400 9.34 -20.18 4.42
N LEU A 401 9.01 -18.99 3.92
CA LEU A 401 7.80 -18.81 3.10
C LEU A 401 7.91 -19.56 1.76
N LEU A 402 9.05 -19.44 1.09
CA LEU A 402 9.26 -20.09 -0.21
C LEU A 402 9.29 -21.62 -0.10
N LEU A 403 9.84 -22.15 0.99
CA LEU A 403 9.83 -23.61 1.22
C LEU A 403 8.44 -24.12 1.52
N LEU A 404 7.62 -23.37 2.27
CA LEU A 404 6.21 -23.75 2.48
C LEU A 404 5.48 -23.86 1.13
N MET A 405 5.76 -22.93 0.22
CA MET A 405 5.10 -22.90 -1.07
C MET A 405 5.70 -23.93 -2.05
N GLY A 406 7.02 -23.99 -2.14
CA GLY A 406 7.72 -24.82 -3.12
C GLY A 406 7.72 -26.30 -2.75
N ASP A 407 8.16 -26.63 -1.53
CA ASP A 407 8.19 -28.02 -1.07
C ASP A 407 6.81 -28.49 -0.61
N GLY A 408 6.10 -27.63 0.13
CA GLY A 408 4.79 -27.97 0.68
C GLY A 408 3.64 -27.85 -0.30
N GLY A 409 3.81 -27.13 -1.39
CA GLY A 409 2.75 -26.92 -2.36
C GLY A 409 1.63 -26.04 -1.88
N LEU A 410 1.89 -25.18 -0.91
CA LEU A 410 0.88 -24.25 -0.38
C LEU A 410 0.67 -23.08 -1.32
N ARG A 411 -0.57 -22.64 -1.45
CA ARG A 411 -0.87 -21.37 -2.08
C ARG A 411 -0.39 -20.24 -1.16
N ILE A 412 -0.08 -19.08 -1.74
CA ILE A 412 0.47 -17.97 -0.95
C ILE A 412 -0.49 -17.55 0.19
N ALA A 413 -1.80 -17.57 -0.06
CA ALA A 413 -2.78 -17.27 0.99
C ALA A 413 -2.76 -18.31 2.10
N GLU A 414 -2.56 -19.57 1.75
CA GLU A 414 -2.47 -20.67 2.72
C GLU A 414 -1.20 -20.55 3.56
N ALA A 415 -0.07 -20.25 2.93
CA ALA A 415 1.20 -20.07 3.63
C ALA A 415 1.16 -18.85 4.57
N ALA A 416 0.57 -17.75 4.11
CA ALA A 416 0.45 -16.53 4.92
C ALA A 416 -0.47 -16.73 6.13
N ALA A 417 -1.50 -17.57 5.99
CA ALA A 417 -2.49 -17.81 7.06
C ALA A 417 -2.10 -18.95 7.99
N ALA A 418 -1.05 -19.72 7.68
CA ALA A 418 -0.69 -20.91 8.45
C ALA A 418 -0.29 -20.55 9.88
N ARG A 419 -0.76 -21.36 10.83
CA ARG A 419 -0.54 -21.16 12.26
C ARG A 419 0.28 -22.32 12.85
N ARG A 420 1.01 -22.03 13.94
CA ARG A 420 1.81 -23.04 14.63
C ARG A 420 0.97 -24.22 15.11
N ALA A 421 -0.26 -23.95 15.58
CA ALA A 421 -1.15 -25.00 16.09
C ALA A 421 -1.54 -26.02 15.02
N ALA A 422 -1.47 -25.65 13.74
CA ALA A 422 -1.79 -26.53 12.62
C ALA A 422 -0.61 -27.39 12.16
N LEU A 423 0.60 -27.13 12.67
CA LEU A 423 1.81 -27.89 12.34
C LEU A 423 2.03 -28.96 13.41
N VAL A 424 1.90 -30.22 13.03
CA VAL A 424 1.88 -31.35 13.96
C VAL A 424 2.94 -32.37 13.56
N TRP A 425 3.69 -32.86 14.54
CA TRP A 425 4.61 -33.98 14.37
C TRP A 425 3.85 -35.30 14.45
N MET A 426 3.95 -36.11 13.41
CA MET A 426 3.33 -37.43 13.35
C MET A 426 4.42 -38.49 13.53
N PRO A 427 4.39 -39.26 14.63
CA PRO A 427 5.38 -40.30 14.85
C PRO A 427 5.32 -41.39 13.78
N ALA A 428 6.43 -42.07 13.57
CA ALA A 428 6.48 -43.19 12.64
C ALA A 428 5.57 -44.33 13.10
N ASP A 429 4.96 -45.02 12.14
CA ASP A 429 4.25 -46.28 12.38
C ASP A 429 4.83 -47.35 11.46
N ASP A 430 4.18 -48.52 11.40
CA ASP A 430 4.70 -49.67 10.65
C ASP A 430 4.80 -49.40 9.14
N ASP A 431 3.95 -48.52 8.61
CA ASP A 431 3.84 -48.28 7.16
C ASP A 431 4.33 -46.90 6.74
N THR A 432 4.49 -45.94 7.69
CA THR A 432 4.78 -44.54 7.37
C THR A 432 5.91 -44.01 8.23
N PRO A 433 6.93 -43.36 7.66
CA PRO A 433 7.97 -42.72 8.47
C PRO A 433 7.43 -41.51 9.20
N ALA A 434 8.10 -41.13 10.29
CA ALA A 434 7.75 -39.93 11.04
C ALA A 434 7.88 -38.69 10.15
N SER A 435 6.95 -37.77 10.28
CA SER A 435 6.92 -36.58 9.43
C SER A 435 6.14 -35.43 10.08
N TRP A 436 6.42 -34.24 9.59
CA TRP A 436 5.64 -33.06 9.95
C TRP A 436 4.46 -32.94 8.98
N LEU A 437 3.28 -32.66 9.53
CA LEU A 437 2.07 -32.40 8.76
C LEU A 437 1.49 -31.04 9.12
N LEU A 438 1.06 -30.30 8.12
CA LEU A 438 0.38 -29.01 8.31
C LEU A 438 -1.06 -29.14 7.85
N GLU A 439 -2.01 -28.84 8.75
CA GLU A 439 -3.42 -28.78 8.39
C GLU A 439 -3.68 -27.50 7.60
N VAL A 440 -4.27 -27.63 6.42
CA VAL A 440 -4.58 -26.50 5.54
C VAL A 440 -6.07 -26.53 5.19
N ILE A 441 -6.75 -25.40 5.38
CA ILE A 441 -8.12 -25.21 4.89
C ILE A 441 -8.02 -24.41 3.59
N GLY A 442 -8.30 -25.08 2.48
CA GLY A 442 -8.14 -24.52 1.15
C GLY A 442 -9.46 -24.02 0.55
N LYS A 443 -9.44 -23.88 -0.76
CA LYS A 443 -10.58 -23.41 -1.55
C LYS A 443 -11.79 -24.31 -1.31
N GLY A 444 -12.95 -23.70 -1.09
CA GLY A 444 -14.18 -24.43 -0.80
C GLY A 444 -14.26 -24.96 0.61
N ASN A 445 -13.44 -24.41 1.52
CA ASN A 445 -13.39 -24.80 2.92
C ASN A 445 -12.98 -26.25 3.12
N LYS A 446 -12.22 -26.80 2.18
CA LYS A 446 -11.78 -28.20 2.21
C LYS A 446 -10.48 -28.33 3.00
N GLN A 447 -10.51 -29.23 3.98
CA GLN A 447 -9.34 -29.55 4.82
C GLN A 447 -8.43 -30.54 4.08
N ARG A 448 -7.12 -30.29 4.18
CA ARG A 448 -6.12 -31.27 3.76
C ARG A 448 -4.91 -31.20 4.68
N PHE A 449 -4.14 -32.26 4.72
CA PHE A 449 -2.90 -32.32 5.46
C PHE A 449 -1.73 -32.36 4.49
N VAL A 450 -0.78 -31.44 4.66
CA VAL A 450 0.35 -31.27 3.76
C VAL A 450 1.63 -31.71 4.48
N PRO A 451 2.40 -32.65 3.91
CA PRO A 451 3.70 -32.99 4.50
C PRO A 451 4.66 -31.80 4.38
N ILE A 452 5.33 -31.49 5.46
CA ILE A 452 6.29 -30.37 5.50
C ILE A 452 7.69 -30.98 5.72
N SER A 453 8.64 -30.65 4.86
CA SER A 453 9.99 -31.18 4.94
C SER A 453 10.72 -30.71 6.21
N ASP A 454 11.68 -31.52 6.65
CA ASP A 454 12.55 -31.15 7.77
C ASP A 454 13.30 -29.85 7.49
N GLU A 455 13.73 -29.64 6.25
CA GLU A 455 14.40 -28.41 5.84
C GLU A 455 13.48 -27.19 6.03
N CYS A 456 12.21 -27.33 5.66
CA CYS A 456 11.24 -26.25 5.83
C CYS A 456 11.00 -25.95 7.32
N VAL A 457 10.90 -26.99 8.16
CA VAL A 457 10.71 -26.80 9.60
C VAL A 457 11.94 -26.13 10.20
N ASP A 458 13.15 -26.48 9.76
CA ASP A 458 14.38 -25.82 10.22
C ASP A 458 14.40 -24.35 9.78
N ALA A 459 13.91 -24.04 8.59
CA ALA A 459 13.79 -22.66 8.13
C ALA A 459 12.79 -21.87 9.01
N LEU A 460 11.68 -22.52 9.38
CA LEU A 460 10.70 -21.91 10.29
C LEU A 460 11.31 -21.68 11.68
N ARG A 461 12.10 -22.62 12.18
CA ARG A 461 12.80 -22.47 13.46
C ARG A 461 13.72 -21.26 13.44
N ALA A 462 14.48 -21.10 12.35
CA ALA A 462 15.39 -19.96 12.19
C ALA A 462 14.62 -18.64 12.15
N HIS A 463 13.53 -18.59 11.41
CA HIS A 463 12.66 -17.41 11.34
C HIS A 463 12.09 -17.07 12.72
N TRP A 464 11.65 -18.09 13.47
CA TRP A 464 11.09 -17.88 14.80
C TRP A 464 12.14 -17.36 15.79
N ARG A 465 13.39 -17.83 15.67
CA ARG A 465 14.48 -17.28 16.49
C ARG A 465 14.69 -15.78 16.25
N ASP A 466 14.56 -15.33 14.99
CA ASP A 466 14.64 -13.91 14.67
C ASP A 466 13.47 -13.13 15.30
N ARG A 467 12.34 -13.79 15.53
CA ARG A 467 11.18 -13.20 16.20
C ARG A 467 11.32 -13.21 17.74
N GLY A 468 12.37 -13.80 18.25
CA GLY A 468 12.55 -14.00 19.70
C GLY A 468 11.69 -15.11 20.26
N GLN A 469 11.28 -16.07 19.43
CA GLN A 469 10.34 -17.14 19.82
C GLN A 469 10.92 -18.52 19.48
N ASP A 470 10.42 -19.55 20.17
CA ASP A 470 10.83 -20.93 19.98
C ASP A 470 9.68 -21.70 19.34
N LEU A 471 9.88 -22.16 18.11
CA LEU A 471 8.86 -22.90 17.36
C LEU A 471 8.44 -24.18 18.10
N ASP A 472 9.38 -24.90 18.64
CA ASP A 472 9.11 -26.19 19.30
C ASP A 472 8.36 -26.00 20.62
N ALA A 473 8.75 -24.99 21.41
CA ALA A 473 8.09 -24.68 22.67
C ALA A 473 6.63 -24.20 22.46
N ALA A 474 6.35 -23.60 21.31
CA ALA A 474 5.02 -23.08 20.99
C ALA A 474 4.03 -24.19 20.58
N ALA A 475 4.45 -25.45 20.52
CA ALA A 475 3.57 -26.56 20.13
C ALA A 475 2.36 -26.69 21.05
N ALA A 476 2.49 -26.34 22.34
CA ALA A 476 1.44 -26.44 23.33
C ALA A 476 0.53 -25.21 23.39
N ALA A 477 0.76 -24.20 22.58
CA ALA A 477 -0.04 -22.96 22.60
C ALA A 477 -1.48 -23.23 22.18
N LYS A 478 -2.40 -22.52 22.82
CA LYS A 478 -3.83 -22.66 22.52
C LYS A 478 -4.15 -22.09 21.13
N PRO A 479 -5.09 -22.74 20.41
CA PRO A 479 -5.51 -22.20 19.11
C PRO A 479 -6.08 -20.79 19.22
N PRO A 480 -5.94 -19.93 18.19
CA PRO A 480 -5.41 -20.26 16.87
C PRO A 480 -3.89 -20.38 16.81
N GLY A 481 -3.18 -20.03 17.86
CA GLY A 481 -1.72 -20.07 17.87
C GLY A 481 -1.07 -18.93 17.10
N LEU A 482 0.25 -18.89 17.15
CA LEU A 482 1.03 -17.86 16.48
C LEU A 482 1.16 -18.17 14.99
N PRO A 483 1.27 -17.17 14.12
CA PRO A 483 1.49 -17.43 12.70
C PRO A 483 2.84 -18.09 12.47
N LEU A 484 2.92 -18.99 11.48
CA LEU A 484 4.18 -19.64 11.13
C LEU A 484 5.16 -18.64 10.54
N VAL A 485 4.69 -17.72 9.72
CA VAL A 485 5.53 -16.66 9.13
C VAL A 485 4.89 -15.30 9.44
N ALA A 486 5.69 -14.38 9.94
CA ALA A 486 5.20 -13.06 10.34
C ALA A 486 6.25 -11.98 10.06
N PRO A 487 5.81 -10.72 9.84
CA PRO A 487 6.77 -9.62 9.69
C PRO A 487 7.61 -9.44 10.96
N LEU A 488 8.90 -9.22 10.78
CA LEU A 488 9.82 -8.98 11.89
C LEU A 488 9.80 -7.53 12.33
N VAL A 489 9.50 -6.62 11.41
CA VAL A 489 9.44 -5.18 11.70
C VAL A 489 8.01 -4.71 11.46
N ILE A 490 7.42 -4.12 12.49
CA ILE A 490 6.08 -3.55 12.39
C ILE A 490 6.24 -2.08 11.97
N PRO A 491 5.74 -1.69 10.79
CA PRO A 491 5.84 -0.28 10.39
C PRO A 491 5.12 0.61 11.41
N PRO A 492 5.66 1.79 11.72
CA PRO A 492 5.01 2.68 12.69
C PRO A 492 3.85 3.46 12.07
N THR A 493 2.95 2.76 11.38
CA THR A 493 1.76 3.34 10.79
C THR A 493 0.54 3.00 11.64
N PRO A 494 -0.49 3.84 11.66
CA PRO A 494 -1.70 3.52 12.43
C PRO A 494 -2.33 2.19 12.04
N ARG A 495 -2.32 1.86 10.76
CA ARG A 495 -2.86 0.60 10.26
C ARG A 495 -2.08 -0.61 10.77
N ALA A 496 -0.74 -0.50 10.83
CA ALA A 496 0.08 -1.57 11.36
C ALA A 496 -0.13 -1.74 12.86
N ARG A 497 -0.26 -0.64 13.59
CA ARG A 497 -0.55 -0.68 15.03
C ARG A 497 -1.90 -1.34 15.29
N GLU A 498 -2.90 -1.01 14.49
CA GLU A 498 -4.22 -1.63 14.59
C GLU A 498 -4.17 -3.14 14.35
N LYS A 499 -3.42 -3.56 13.33
CA LYS A 499 -3.30 -4.97 12.95
C LYS A 499 -2.50 -5.79 13.97
N PHE A 500 -1.36 -5.25 14.43
CA PHE A 500 -0.41 -5.99 15.27
C PHE A 500 -0.47 -5.63 16.75
N GLY A 501 -1.27 -4.62 17.11
CA GLY A 501 -1.34 -4.09 18.46
C GLY A 501 -0.30 -3.00 18.69
N GLU A 502 -0.52 -2.15 19.67
CA GLU A 502 0.46 -1.11 20.01
C GLU A 502 1.66 -1.74 20.70
N PRO A 503 2.88 -1.33 20.31
CA PRO A 503 4.07 -1.76 21.04
C PRO A 503 3.99 -1.18 22.47
N VAL A 504 4.09 -2.05 23.45
CA VAL A 504 4.24 -1.64 24.84
C VAL A 504 5.75 -1.60 25.11
N ASP A 505 6.19 -0.69 25.96
CA ASP A 505 7.61 -0.38 26.17
C ASP A 505 8.41 -1.48 26.92
N THR A 506 8.08 -2.73 26.67
CA THR A 506 8.81 -3.86 27.25
C THR A 506 9.19 -4.85 26.15
N ASP A 507 10.32 -5.49 26.30
CA ASP A 507 10.83 -6.47 25.33
C ASP A 507 9.83 -7.61 25.10
N GLU A 508 9.12 -8.02 26.14
CA GLU A 508 8.10 -9.07 26.04
C GLU A 508 6.91 -8.64 25.19
N ALA A 509 6.54 -7.37 25.28
CA ALA A 509 5.38 -6.85 24.55
C ALA A 509 5.70 -6.65 23.07
N VAL A 510 6.95 -6.31 22.74
CA VAL A 510 7.39 -6.18 21.34
C VAL A 510 7.31 -7.56 20.66
N ALA A 511 7.79 -8.60 21.35
CA ALA A 511 7.71 -9.97 20.84
C ALA A 511 6.26 -10.42 20.70
N GLY A 512 5.41 -10.07 21.68
CA GLY A 512 3.99 -10.40 21.64
C GLY A 512 3.23 -9.69 20.51
N ALA A 513 3.55 -8.44 20.25
CA ALA A 513 2.94 -7.67 19.17
C ALA A 513 3.31 -8.24 17.80
N ALA A 514 4.58 -8.60 17.61
CA ALA A 514 5.05 -9.21 16.36
C ALA A 514 4.39 -10.57 16.11
N ALA A 515 3.96 -11.25 17.18
CA ALA A 515 3.38 -12.58 17.10
C ALA A 515 1.89 -12.60 16.78
N ARG A 516 1.18 -11.48 16.95
CA ARG A 516 -0.29 -11.47 16.84
C ARG A 516 -0.79 -11.58 15.40
N GLY A 517 -0.09 -11.04 14.43
CA GLY A 517 -0.51 -11.06 13.05
C GLY A 517 0.52 -11.64 12.11
N GLY A 518 0.09 -12.51 11.21
CA GLY A 518 0.94 -12.99 10.13
C GLY A 518 0.93 -12.01 8.97
N TYR A 519 1.63 -12.37 7.91
CA TYR A 519 1.63 -11.60 6.68
C TYR A 519 0.23 -11.53 6.08
N SER A 520 -0.12 -10.39 5.52
CA SER A 520 -1.20 -10.33 4.55
C SER A 520 -0.73 -11.02 3.25
N VAL A 521 -1.68 -11.42 2.40
CA VAL A 521 -1.33 -12.02 1.10
C VAL A 521 -0.46 -11.05 0.28
N ARG A 522 -0.77 -9.76 0.32
CA ARG A 522 0.00 -8.73 -0.38
C ARG A 522 1.43 -8.63 0.17
N GLY A 523 1.57 -8.64 1.49
CA GLY A 523 2.89 -8.58 2.13
C GLY A 523 3.73 -9.82 1.83
N ALA A 524 3.12 -10.99 1.90
CA ALA A 524 3.80 -12.25 1.56
C ALA A 524 4.23 -12.25 0.09
N ARG A 525 3.36 -11.77 -0.81
CA ARG A 525 3.70 -11.66 -2.23
C ARG A 525 4.88 -10.70 -2.45
N GLY A 526 4.87 -9.56 -1.76
CA GLY A 526 5.97 -8.60 -1.84
C GLY A 526 7.30 -9.21 -1.42
N LEU A 527 7.30 -9.96 -0.33
CA LEU A 527 8.51 -10.62 0.16
C LEU A 527 9.02 -11.69 -0.82
N THR A 528 8.11 -12.51 -1.35
CA THR A 528 8.52 -13.55 -2.31
C THR A 528 9.00 -12.94 -3.62
N GLN A 529 8.36 -11.89 -4.11
CA GLN A 529 8.79 -11.19 -5.33
C GLN A 529 10.17 -10.56 -5.13
N TRP A 530 10.42 -9.95 -3.97
CA TRP A 530 11.74 -9.41 -3.65
C TRP A 530 12.80 -10.52 -3.69
N ALA A 531 12.54 -11.64 -3.01
CA ALA A 531 13.50 -12.74 -2.93
C ALA A 531 13.78 -13.33 -4.31
N ILE A 532 12.73 -13.55 -5.11
CA ILE A 532 12.87 -14.10 -6.46
C ILE A 532 13.70 -13.16 -7.35
N ALA A 533 13.44 -11.85 -7.26
CA ALA A 533 14.21 -10.87 -8.04
C ALA A 533 15.71 -10.92 -7.68
N GLN A 534 16.03 -11.04 -6.38
CA GLN A 534 17.42 -11.16 -5.94
C GLN A 534 18.05 -12.47 -6.42
N LEU A 535 17.30 -13.58 -6.34
CA LEU A 535 17.79 -14.87 -6.78
C LEU A 535 18.05 -14.91 -8.29
N LEU A 536 17.17 -14.30 -9.08
CA LEU A 536 17.35 -14.22 -10.53
C LEU A 536 18.59 -13.42 -10.91
N ALA A 537 18.88 -12.33 -10.17
CA ALA A 537 20.09 -11.53 -10.42
C ALA A 537 21.36 -12.37 -10.20
N VAL A 538 21.39 -13.16 -9.13
CA VAL A 538 22.54 -14.03 -8.80
C VAL A 538 22.66 -15.17 -9.84
N MET A 539 21.53 -15.75 -10.22
CA MET A 539 21.52 -16.91 -11.12
C MET A 539 21.83 -16.53 -12.57
N SER A 540 21.50 -15.32 -13.00
CA SER A 540 21.85 -14.85 -14.34
C SER A 540 23.37 -14.67 -14.50
N ASP A 541 24.08 -14.36 -13.41
CA ASP A 541 25.54 -14.25 -13.43
C ASP A 541 26.22 -15.61 -13.63
N LEU A 542 25.49 -16.71 -13.41
CA LEU A 542 26.02 -18.06 -13.56
C LEU A 542 25.76 -18.66 -14.95
N THR A 543 24.98 -17.97 -15.78
CA THR A 543 24.64 -18.48 -17.13
C THR A 543 25.49 -17.86 -18.24
N GLU A 544 26.41 -16.93 -17.92
CA GLU A 544 27.44 -16.40 -18.80
C GLU A 544 28.77 -17.16 -18.58
#